data_b8cf1ba0c2eee5090556d8183f3e2b6b
#
_entry.id   b8cf1ba0c2eee5090556d8183f3e2b6b
#
_cell.length_a   1.000
_cell.length_b   1.000
_cell.length_c   1.000
_cell.angle_alpha   90.00
_cell.angle_beta   90.00
_cell.angle_gamma   90.00
#
_symmetry.space_group_name_H-M   'P 1'
#
loop_
_entity.id
_entity.type
_entity.pdbx_description
1 polymer ?
#
loop_
_entity_poly.entity_id
_entity_poly.type
_entity_poly.pdbx_seq_one_letter_code
_entity_poly.pdbx_strand_id
1 'polypeptide(L)'
;MNRIKQIKLKNFKFFYGEISIDLECHNTLIFGENGSGKSSLYWALYTFLQSALKETHQVQKYFRYNHSENLRNRFVSDEDDSCIQIIFENEHEVPTGRKISNNIVNTKSDTLIQQALQGSELINYKLLSKIHDFKNPQQIDLFPIIDNDILPFINFREILVRHDGVIGTANAQDWWNYIKDGMQPKRSKMHEAPYRTFITAVEKFNIELKFYLDSIIESVNDYLKKFKQAITISFESIECTYDDFLIGSTTKRNHKTIAPQIILHANFDHTNIPTDKQKITRPHTFLNEAKLTAIALSIRFAMLDQKLSGV
;
A
#
# COMPACT_ATOMS: atom_id res chain seq x y z
N MET A 1 21.36 12.41 3.94
CA MET A 1 20.09 11.61 4.01
C MET A 1 19.64 11.56 5.47
N ASN A 2 18.34 11.78 5.76
CA ASN A 2 17.84 11.67 7.14
C ASN A 2 17.62 10.20 7.51
N ARG A 3 18.03 9.81 8.73
CA ARG A 3 17.85 8.47 9.29
C ARG A 3 17.22 8.55 10.67
N ILE A 4 16.57 7.50 11.11
CA ILE A 4 16.01 7.44 12.46
C ILE A 4 17.16 7.16 13.44
N LYS A 5 17.38 8.11 14.36
CA LYS A 5 18.35 7.98 15.43
C LYS A 5 17.75 7.28 16.65
N GLN A 6 16.53 7.69 17.05
CA GLN A 6 15.91 7.22 18.28
C GLN A 6 14.39 7.21 18.15
N ILE A 7 13.74 6.23 18.78
CA ILE A 7 12.30 6.12 18.94
C ILE A 7 11.97 6.19 20.43
N LYS A 8 11.14 7.16 20.82
CA LYS A 8 10.62 7.29 22.19
C LYS A 8 9.13 6.99 22.21
N LEU A 9 8.73 6.09 23.09
CA LEU A 9 7.33 5.71 23.29
C LEU A 9 6.97 5.95 24.75
N LYS A 10 5.83 6.56 24.98
CA LYS A 10 5.28 6.73 26.33
C LYS A 10 3.86 6.19 26.35
N ASN A 11 3.60 5.26 27.24
CA ASN A 11 2.26 4.71 27.49
C ASN A 11 1.53 4.26 26.21
N PHE A 12 2.22 3.57 25.31
CA PHE A 12 1.71 3.16 24.00
C PHE A 12 1.63 1.64 23.87
N LYS A 13 0.45 1.11 23.64
CA LYS A 13 0.15 -0.34 23.48
C LYS A 13 0.80 -1.19 24.58
N PHE A 14 1.76 -2.03 24.25
CA PHE A 14 2.48 -2.87 25.20
C PHE A 14 3.32 -2.07 26.21
N PHE A 15 3.82 -0.92 25.81
CA PHE A 15 4.78 -0.15 26.59
C PHE A 15 4.08 0.71 27.65
N TYR A 16 4.35 0.41 28.91
CA TYR A 16 3.96 1.17 30.09
C TYR A 16 5.11 2.09 30.52
N GLY A 17 4.80 3.33 30.84
CA GLY A 17 5.82 4.34 31.13
C GLY A 17 6.52 4.83 29.85
N GLU A 18 7.70 5.38 30.01
CA GLU A 18 8.51 5.91 28.92
C GLU A 18 9.65 4.93 28.58
N ILE A 19 9.79 4.61 27.30
CA ILE A 19 10.92 3.85 26.79
C ILE A 19 11.59 4.60 25.65
N SER A 20 12.88 4.35 25.51
CA SER A 20 13.71 4.88 24.43
C SER A 20 14.42 3.73 23.74
N ILE A 21 14.41 3.71 22.41
CA ILE A 21 15.10 2.75 21.57
C ILE A 21 16.06 3.52 20.69
N ASP A 22 17.34 3.35 20.95
CA ASP A 22 18.40 4.00 20.19
C ASP A 22 18.76 3.12 18.98
N LEU A 23 18.62 3.68 17.78
CA LEU A 23 18.94 3.02 16.51
C LEU A 23 20.26 3.52 15.92
N GLU A 24 20.75 4.65 16.43
CA GLU A 24 22.04 5.26 16.02
C GLU A 24 22.19 5.35 14.50
N CYS A 25 21.08 5.60 13.80
CA CYS A 25 21.03 5.67 12.32
C CYS A 25 21.47 4.38 11.59
N HIS A 26 21.50 3.24 12.28
CA HIS A 26 21.93 1.96 11.72
C HIS A 26 20.76 1.07 11.32
N ASN A 27 21.04 0.12 10.43
CA ASN A 27 20.12 -0.99 10.16
C ASN A 27 19.97 -1.83 11.43
N THR A 28 18.73 -2.02 11.88
CA THR A 28 18.46 -2.62 13.19
C THR A 28 17.60 -3.87 13.04
N LEU A 29 18.03 -4.96 13.65
CA LEU A 29 17.26 -6.18 13.81
C LEU A 29 16.74 -6.27 15.24
N ILE A 30 15.41 -6.33 15.40
CA ILE A 30 14.75 -6.45 16.70
C ILE A 30 14.14 -7.85 16.83
N PHE A 31 14.60 -8.60 17.81
CA PHE A 31 14.11 -9.95 18.11
C PHE A 31 13.65 -10.04 19.58
N GLY A 32 12.90 -11.07 19.90
CA GLY A 32 12.40 -11.30 21.25
C GLY A 32 11.25 -12.31 21.24
N GLU A 33 10.84 -12.75 22.42
CA GLU A 33 9.74 -13.69 22.62
C GLU A 33 8.38 -13.13 22.15
N ASN A 34 7.41 -14.02 21.97
CA ASN A 34 6.05 -13.60 21.68
C ASN A 34 5.51 -12.77 22.86
N GLY A 35 4.88 -11.65 22.57
CA GLY A 35 4.40 -10.74 23.60
C GLY A 35 5.41 -9.68 24.06
N SER A 36 6.66 -9.66 23.59
CA SER A 36 7.69 -8.69 24.00
C SER A 36 7.54 -7.26 23.45
N GLY A 37 6.45 -6.94 22.79
CA GLY A 37 6.18 -5.58 22.30
C GLY A 37 6.64 -5.29 20.87
N LYS A 38 7.22 -6.25 20.12
CA LYS A 38 7.67 -6.03 18.73
C LYS A 38 6.57 -5.46 17.81
N SER A 39 5.37 -6.05 17.89
CA SER A 39 4.21 -5.55 17.13
C SER A 39 3.77 -4.15 17.57
N SER A 40 3.98 -3.79 18.84
CA SER A 40 3.66 -2.44 19.32
C SER A 40 4.63 -1.41 18.77
N LEU A 41 5.91 -1.75 18.62
CA LEU A 41 6.89 -0.90 17.96
C LEU A 41 6.58 -0.73 16.46
N TYR A 42 6.22 -1.81 15.77
CA TYR A 42 5.74 -1.75 14.38
C TYR A 42 4.56 -0.78 14.25
N TRP A 43 3.55 -0.90 15.13
CA TRP A 43 2.38 -0.02 15.13
C TRP A 43 2.74 1.43 15.50
N ALA A 44 3.75 1.65 16.32
CA ALA A 44 4.23 3.00 16.62
C ALA A 44 4.81 3.67 15.37
N LEU A 45 5.68 2.99 14.65
CA LEU A 45 6.25 3.47 13.39
C LEU A 45 5.17 3.71 12.33
N TYR A 46 4.27 2.73 12.15
CA TYR A 46 3.16 2.86 11.21
C TYR A 46 2.28 4.07 11.52
N THR A 47 1.82 4.22 12.77
CA THR A 47 0.95 5.32 13.19
C THR A 47 1.65 6.66 13.03
N PHE A 48 2.94 6.72 13.37
CA PHE A 48 3.73 7.92 13.26
C PHE A 48 3.92 8.37 11.80
N LEU A 49 4.34 7.49 10.91
CA LEU A 49 4.55 7.83 9.51
C LEU A 49 3.24 8.20 8.80
N GLN A 50 2.15 7.46 9.07
CA GLN A 50 0.83 7.76 8.52
C GLN A 50 0.25 9.10 9.01
N SER A 51 0.75 9.64 10.12
CA SER A 51 0.25 10.91 10.67
C SER A 51 0.52 12.12 9.78
N ALA A 52 1.49 12.04 8.87
CA ALA A 52 1.78 13.12 7.91
C ALA A 52 0.66 13.34 6.88
N LEU A 53 -0.13 12.28 6.59
CA LEU A 53 -1.24 12.32 5.64
C LEU A 53 -2.60 12.55 6.30
N LYS A 54 -2.69 12.45 7.63
CA LYS A 54 -3.94 12.51 8.37
C LYS A 54 -4.21 13.90 8.95
N GLU A 55 -5.48 14.23 9.07
CA GLU A 55 -5.89 15.40 9.83
C GLU A 55 -5.55 15.25 11.31
N THR A 56 -5.23 16.35 11.97
CA THR A 56 -4.79 16.36 13.39
C THR A 56 -5.74 15.58 14.29
N HIS A 57 -7.05 15.77 14.15
CA HIS A 57 -8.06 15.05 14.95
C HIS A 57 -8.08 13.54 14.71
N GLN A 58 -7.74 13.08 13.49
CA GLN A 58 -7.65 11.66 13.15
C GLN A 58 -6.43 10.99 13.77
N VAL A 59 -5.37 11.73 14.03
CA VAL A 59 -4.18 11.23 14.74
C VAL A 59 -4.41 11.24 16.25
N GLN A 60 -4.98 12.33 16.78
CA GLN A 60 -5.23 12.49 18.21
C GLN A 60 -6.13 11.40 18.80
N LYS A 61 -7.07 10.83 18.01
CA LYS A 61 -7.95 9.74 18.47
C LYS A 61 -7.19 8.53 19.03
N TYR A 62 -5.99 8.25 18.51
CA TYR A 62 -5.16 7.13 18.98
C TYR A 62 -4.60 7.33 20.38
N PHE A 63 -4.61 8.57 20.88
CA PHE A 63 -4.08 8.96 22.18
C PHE A 63 -5.15 9.43 23.18
N ARG A 64 -6.44 9.43 22.78
CA ARG A 64 -7.57 9.78 23.63
C ARG A 64 -8.09 8.57 24.38
N TYR A 65 -8.17 8.64 25.70
CA TYR A 65 -8.61 7.55 26.55
C TYR A 65 -9.96 6.97 26.13
N ASN A 66 -10.97 7.83 25.98
CA ASN A 66 -12.36 7.41 25.69
C ASN A 66 -12.64 7.09 24.23
N HIS A 67 -11.63 7.01 23.37
CA HIS A 67 -11.82 6.69 21.96
C HIS A 67 -11.70 5.18 21.71
N SER A 68 -12.62 4.59 20.97
CA SER A 68 -12.63 3.15 20.65
C SER A 68 -11.36 2.67 19.91
N GLU A 69 -10.75 3.54 19.14
CA GLU A 69 -9.52 3.25 18.37
C GLU A 69 -8.23 3.69 19.11
N ASN A 70 -8.30 3.98 20.43
CA ASN A 70 -7.11 4.41 21.14
C ASN A 70 -6.05 3.31 21.18
N LEU A 71 -4.79 3.72 21.14
CA LEU A 71 -3.61 2.85 21.18
C LEU A 71 -2.80 3.03 22.46
N ARG A 72 -3.40 3.64 23.48
CA ARG A 72 -2.78 3.82 24.79
C ARG A 72 -2.57 2.48 25.48
N ASN A 73 -1.59 2.42 26.36
CA ASN A 73 -1.44 1.28 27.26
C ASN A 73 -2.67 1.19 28.19
N ARG A 74 -3.21 0.00 28.39
CA ARG A 74 -4.45 -0.22 29.13
C ARG A 74 -4.35 0.04 30.64
N PHE A 75 -3.13 0.01 31.18
CA PHE A 75 -2.88 0.13 32.61
C PHE A 75 -2.61 1.59 33.03
N VAL A 76 -2.70 2.51 32.09
CA VAL A 76 -2.40 3.93 32.30
C VAL A 76 -3.67 4.68 32.63
N SER A 77 -3.60 5.61 33.59
CA SER A 77 -4.73 6.46 33.97
C SER A 77 -5.10 7.45 32.89
N ASP A 78 -6.32 8.02 32.96
CA ASP A 78 -6.82 8.99 31.99
C ASP A 78 -5.97 10.25 31.91
N GLU A 79 -5.38 10.64 33.04
CA GLU A 79 -4.59 11.85 33.19
C GLU A 79 -3.17 11.71 32.64
N ASP A 80 -2.69 10.47 32.51
CA ASP A 80 -1.33 10.24 32.01
C ASP A 80 -1.21 10.50 30.50
N ASP A 81 -0.11 11.11 30.10
CA ASP A 81 0.18 11.35 28.69
C ASP A 81 0.60 10.06 27.96
N SER A 82 0.23 9.99 26.69
CA SER A 82 0.66 8.92 25.78
C SER A 82 1.19 9.55 24.49
N CYS A 83 2.35 9.13 24.04
CA CYS A 83 2.92 9.71 22.83
C CYS A 83 3.90 8.79 22.11
N ILE A 84 4.14 9.12 20.84
CA ILE A 84 5.23 8.62 20.02
C ILE A 84 6.08 9.80 19.60
N GLN A 85 7.39 9.71 19.80
CA GLN A 85 8.35 10.68 19.31
C GLN A 85 9.45 9.96 18.54
N ILE A 86 9.78 10.45 17.35
CA ILE A 86 10.89 9.94 16.55
C ILE A 86 11.88 11.07 16.34
N ILE A 87 13.15 10.77 16.59
CA ILE A 87 14.27 11.66 16.38
C ILE A 87 15.00 11.19 15.13
N PHE A 88 15.09 12.09 14.16
CA PHE A 88 15.87 11.90 12.94
C PHE A 88 17.18 12.65 13.07
N GLU A 89 18.20 12.16 12.39
CA GLU A 89 19.49 12.81 12.26
C GLU A 89 19.90 12.83 10.79
N ASN A 90 20.46 13.94 10.37
CA ASN A 90 20.99 14.11 9.02
C ASN A 90 22.52 13.92 8.99
N GLU A 91 23.13 14.04 7.82
CA GLU A 91 24.58 13.92 7.60
C GLU A 91 25.40 14.97 8.38
N HIS A 92 24.76 16.03 8.86
CA HIS A 92 25.39 17.08 9.68
C HIS A 92 25.19 16.84 11.18
N GLU A 93 24.71 15.64 11.58
CA GLU A 93 24.47 15.25 12.97
C GLU A 93 23.52 16.18 13.74
N VAL A 94 22.62 16.86 13.03
CA VAL A 94 21.61 17.72 13.65
C VAL A 94 20.34 16.91 13.91
N PRO A 95 20.03 16.60 15.18
CA PRO A 95 18.85 15.83 15.52
C PRO A 95 17.59 16.69 15.36
N THR A 96 16.58 16.14 14.72
CA THR A 96 15.25 16.76 14.58
C THR A 96 14.18 15.81 15.10
N GLY A 97 13.47 16.24 16.15
CA GLY A 97 12.41 15.46 16.78
C GLY A 97 11.01 15.81 16.25
N ARG A 98 10.19 14.81 16.03
CA ARG A 98 8.76 14.95 15.74
C ARG A 98 7.97 14.11 16.73
N LYS A 99 6.82 14.64 17.18
CA LYS A 99 5.99 14.02 18.23
C LYS A 99 4.53 14.00 17.82
N ILE A 100 3.87 12.89 18.12
CA ILE A 100 2.41 12.77 18.06
C ILE A 100 1.86 12.33 19.43
N SER A 101 0.81 12.99 19.86
CA SER A 101 0.09 12.74 21.12
C SER A 101 -1.34 13.26 21.02
N ASN A 102 -2.10 13.20 22.12
CA ASN A 102 -3.40 13.85 22.18
C ASN A 102 -3.34 15.37 21.95
N ASN A 103 -2.28 16.02 22.44
CA ASN A 103 -2.17 17.49 22.44
C ASN A 103 -1.24 18.01 21.32
N ILE A 104 -0.34 17.20 20.82
CA ILE A 104 0.69 17.61 19.87
C ILE A 104 0.66 16.67 18.66
N VAL A 105 0.54 17.25 17.47
CA VAL A 105 0.73 16.55 16.20
C VAL A 105 1.55 17.49 15.32
N ASN A 106 2.87 17.35 15.35
CA ASN A 106 3.78 18.19 14.57
C ASN A 106 4.35 17.47 13.33
N THR A 107 3.60 16.48 12.84
CA THR A 107 3.93 15.68 11.66
C THR A 107 3.07 16.03 10.45
N LYS A 108 1.95 16.76 10.66
CA LYS A 108 1.03 17.10 9.56
C LYS A 108 1.76 17.97 8.51
N SER A 109 1.71 17.51 7.26
CA SER A 109 2.37 18.18 6.12
C SER A 109 3.89 18.38 6.29
N ASP A 110 4.52 17.67 7.23
CA ASP A 110 5.97 17.68 7.39
C ASP A 110 6.62 16.91 6.24
N THR A 111 7.44 17.59 5.46
CA THR A 111 8.07 17.02 4.26
C THR A 111 9.02 15.87 4.60
N LEU A 112 9.72 15.93 5.74
CA LEU A 112 10.59 14.84 6.21
C LEU A 112 9.79 13.56 6.46
N ILE A 113 8.64 13.69 7.16
CA ILE A 113 7.80 12.52 7.48
C ILE A 113 7.11 12.00 6.22
N GLN A 114 6.68 12.87 5.30
CA GLN A 114 6.13 12.46 4.02
C GLN A 114 7.15 11.68 3.18
N GLN A 115 8.39 12.17 3.08
CA GLN A 115 9.48 11.47 2.41
C GLN A 115 9.80 10.12 3.09
N ALA A 116 9.85 10.10 4.43
CA ALA A 116 10.06 8.87 5.18
C ALA A 116 8.93 7.85 4.93
N LEU A 117 7.69 8.29 4.86
CA LEU A 117 6.53 7.43 4.52
C LEU A 117 6.63 6.90 3.10
N GLN A 118 6.93 7.77 2.13
CA GLN A 118 7.09 7.38 0.72
C GLN A 118 8.23 6.39 0.52
N GLY A 119 9.35 6.59 1.21
CA GLY A 119 10.52 5.71 1.19
C GLY A 119 10.41 4.48 2.11
N SER A 120 9.25 4.21 2.70
CA SER A 120 9.05 3.10 3.63
C SER A 120 8.05 2.08 3.10
N GLU A 121 8.31 0.80 3.36
CA GLU A 121 7.36 -0.29 3.16
C GLU A 121 7.14 -1.02 4.48
N LEU A 122 5.94 -0.87 5.04
CA LEU A 122 5.57 -1.45 6.33
C LEU A 122 4.93 -2.82 6.12
N ILE A 123 5.76 -3.85 6.05
CA ILE A 123 5.35 -5.22 5.75
C ILE A 123 5.02 -5.97 7.05
N ASN A 124 3.88 -6.61 7.10
CA ASN A 124 3.48 -7.53 8.15
C ASN A 124 2.90 -8.82 7.58
N TYR A 125 2.76 -9.85 8.43
CA TYR A 125 2.26 -11.15 7.98
C TYR A 125 0.84 -11.10 7.40
N LYS A 126 -0.03 -10.19 7.88
CA LYS A 126 -1.39 -10.05 7.35
C LYS A 126 -1.39 -9.53 5.91
N LEU A 127 -0.44 -8.67 5.58
CA LEU A 127 -0.26 -8.20 4.23
C LEU A 127 0.24 -9.32 3.31
N LEU A 128 1.20 -10.10 3.80
CA LEU A 128 1.74 -11.23 3.06
C LEU A 128 0.71 -12.35 2.90
N SER A 129 -0.11 -12.61 3.93
CA SER A 129 -1.12 -13.67 3.91
C SER A 129 -2.24 -13.43 2.89
N LYS A 130 -2.47 -12.20 2.46
CA LYS A 130 -3.50 -11.91 1.44
C LYS A 130 -3.29 -12.69 0.14
N ILE A 131 -2.06 -13.01 -0.23
CA ILE A 131 -1.76 -13.88 -1.38
C ILE A 131 -2.12 -15.35 -1.09
N HIS A 132 -2.18 -15.75 0.18
CA HIS A 132 -2.55 -17.10 0.59
C HIS A 132 -4.07 -17.31 0.72
N ASP A 133 -4.86 -16.24 0.75
CA ASP A 133 -6.32 -16.32 0.99
C ASP A 133 -7.11 -16.81 -0.24
N PHE A 134 -6.46 -16.98 -1.39
CA PHE A 134 -7.09 -17.49 -2.60
C PHE A 134 -7.29 -19.01 -2.54
N LYS A 135 -8.46 -19.47 -2.99
CA LYS A 135 -8.76 -20.92 -3.07
C LYS A 135 -7.95 -21.57 -4.20
N ASN A 136 -7.53 -22.83 -4.01
CA ASN A 136 -6.74 -23.58 -4.98
C ASN A 136 -7.25 -23.53 -6.43
N PRO A 137 -8.56 -23.63 -6.74
CA PRO A 137 -9.02 -23.59 -8.13
C PRO A 137 -9.02 -22.18 -8.73
N GLN A 138 -8.78 -21.14 -7.95
CA GLN A 138 -8.82 -19.75 -8.41
C GLN A 138 -7.45 -19.29 -8.93
N GLN A 139 -7.48 -18.40 -9.91
CA GLN A 139 -6.31 -17.60 -10.24
C GLN A 139 -6.10 -16.54 -9.14
N ILE A 140 -4.86 -16.13 -8.92
CA ILE A 140 -4.55 -15.04 -7.97
C ILE A 140 -4.77 -13.73 -8.71
N ASP A 141 -5.86 -13.04 -8.38
CA ASP A 141 -6.09 -11.67 -8.80
C ASP A 141 -5.53 -10.71 -7.74
N LEU A 142 -4.49 -9.99 -8.10
CA LEU A 142 -3.82 -9.06 -7.20
C LEU A 142 -4.53 -7.71 -7.09
N PHE A 143 -5.50 -7.39 -7.96
CA PHE A 143 -6.08 -6.05 -7.98
C PHE A 143 -6.73 -5.64 -6.65
N PRO A 144 -7.46 -6.51 -5.91
CA PRO A 144 -7.98 -6.15 -4.59
C PRO A 144 -6.90 -5.79 -3.55
N ILE A 145 -5.69 -6.37 -3.69
CA ILE A 145 -4.54 -6.04 -2.85
C ILE A 145 -3.95 -4.71 -3.31
N ILE A 146 -3.86 -4.51 -4.62
CA ILE A 146 -3.34 -3.29 -5.23
C ILE A 146 -4.24 -2.09 -4.91
N ASP A 147 -5.57 -2.23 -5.02
CA ASP A 147 -6.54 -1.17 -4.67
C ASP A 147 -6.31 -0.65 -3.24
N ASN A 148 -6.23 -1.55 -2.26
CA ASN A 148 -6.19 -1.15 -0.86
C ASN A 148 -4.80 -0.76 -0.35
N ASP A 149 -3.75 -1.41 -0.84
CA ASP A 149 -2.43 -1.37 -0.20
C ASP A 149 -1.36 -0.72 -1.10
N ILE A 150 -1.66 -0.43 -2.37
CA ILE A 150 -0.68 0.00 -3.36
C ILE A 150 -1.07 1.31 -4.04
N LEU A 151 -2.28 1.40 -4.62
CA LEU A 151 -2.73 2.59 -5.33
C LEU A 151 -2.61 3.89 -4.51
N PRO A 152 -2.85 3.89 -3.17
CA PRO A 152 -2.67 5.10 -2.37
C PRO A 152 -1.25 5.69 -2.42
N PHE A 153 -0.26 4.89 -2.76
CA PHE A 153 1.15 5.24 -2.73
C PHE A 153 1.79 5.39 -4.11
N ILE A 154 0.99 5.28 -5.19
CA ILE A 154 1.47 5.42 -6.57
C ILE A 154 0.99 6.75 -7.12
N ASN A 155 1.89 7.45 -7.82
CA ASN A 155 1.53 8.56 -8.69
C ASN A 155 1.68 8.12 -10.15
N PHE A 156 0.65 8.33 -10.93
CA PHE A 156 0.70 8.19 -12.38
C PHE A 156 1.47 9.36 -13.01
N ARG A 157 1.89 9.19 -14.24
CA ARG A 157 2.65 10.23 -14.98
C ARG A 157 1.76 11.41 -15.36
N GLU A 158 0.45 11.19 -15.45
CA GLU A 158 -0.54 12.19 -15.82
C GLU A 158 -1.41 12.61 -14.63
N ILE A 159 -1.95 13.82 -14.72
CA ILE A 159 -2.94 14.33 -13.75
C ILE A 159 -4.34 13.95 -14.24
N LEU A 160 -5.18 13.50 -13.32
CA LEU A 160 -6.58 13.16 -13.60
C LEU A 160 -7.33 14.39 -14.13
N VAL A 161 -7.96 14.23 -15.30
CA VAL A 161 -8.91 15.20 -15.85
C VAL A 161 -10.31 14.67 -15.66
N ARG A 162 -11.11 15.33 -14.83
CA ARG A 162 -12.46 14.91 -14.49
C ARG A 162 -13.48 15.56 -15.43
N HIS A 163 -14.58 14.86 -15.69
CA HIS A 163 -15.64 15.33 -16.56
C HIS A 163 -16.45 16.52 -16.00
N ASP A 164 -16.34 16.77 -14.70
CA ASP A 164 -16.95 17.92 -14.00
C ASP A 164 -16.07 19.18 -14.04
N GLY A 165 -14.92 19.12 -14.73
CA GLY A 165 -13.96 20.22 -14.86
C GLY A 165 -13.06 20.39 -13.63
N VAL A 166 -13.20 19.57 -12.60
CA VAL A 166 -12.30 19.59 -11.45
C VAL A 166 -10.97 18.95 -11.85
N ILE A 167 -9.87 19.64 -11.61
CA ILE A 167 -8.53 19.09 -11.79
C ILE A 167 -8.26 18.14 -10.61
N GLY A 168 -8.04 16.87 -10.92
CA GLY A 168 -7.66 15.85 -9.95
C GLY A 168 -6.17 15.86 -9.65
N THR A 169 -5.68 14.76 -9.09
CA THR A 169 -4.26 14.55 -8.78
C THR A 169 -3.64 13.49 -9.69
N ALA A 170 -2.32 13.31 -9.60
CA ALA A 170 -1.64 12.19 -10.23
C ALA A 170 -1.79 10.88 -9.42
N ASN A 171 -2.34 10.94 -8.19
CA ASN A 171 -2.44 9.76 -7.32
C ASN A 171 -3.37 8.70 -7.91
N ALA A 172 -2.89 7.47 -8.01
CA ALA A 172 -3.62 6.37 -8.65
C ALA A 172 -4.91 6.00 -7.90
N GLN A 173 -4.95 6.15 -6.58
CA GLN A 173 -6.15 5.93 -5.79
C GLN A 173 -7.24 6.96 -6.09
N ASP A 174 -6.89 8.23 -6.30
CA ASP A 174 -7.84 9.27 -6.67
C ASP A 174 -8.46 8.98 -8.04
N TRP A 175 -7.65 8.48 -8.99
CA TRP A 175 -8.14 8.04 -10.30
C TRP A 175 -9.12 6.88 -10.15
N TRP A 176 -8.77 5.87 -9.36
CA TRP A 176 -9.63 4.70 -9.15
C TRP A 176 -10.93 5.06 -8.42
N ASN A 177 -10.86 5.89 -7.39
CA ASN A 177 -12.04 6.39 -6.68
C ASN A 177 -12.97 7.19 -7.61
N TYR A 178 -12.41 8.03 -8.47
CA TYR A 178 -13.20 8.76 -9.47
C TYR A 178 -13.90 7.81 -10.45
N ILE A 179 -13.21 6.77 -10.92
CA ILE A 179 -13.79 5.80 -11.87
C ILE A 179 -14.83 4.92 -11.20
N LYS A 180 -14.56 4.46 -9.97
CA LYS A 180 -15.41 3.51 -9.24
C LYS A 180 -16.63 4.17 -8.61
N ASP A 181 -16.44 5.28 -7.92
CA ASP A 181 -17.43 5.91 -7.04
C ASP A 181 -17.87 7.30 -7.52
N GLY A 182 -17.25 7.85 -8.57
CA GLY A 182 -17.59 9.15 -9.13
C GLY A 182 -18.97 9.17 -9.75
N MET A 183 -19.49 10.37 -10.02
CA MET A 183 -20.75 10.55 -10.75
C MET A 183 -20.55 10.12 -12.21
N GLN A 184 -20.81 8.85 -12.49
CA GLN A 184 -20.57 8.25 -13.79
C GLN A 184 -21.55 8.79 -14.83
N PRO A 185 -21.08 9.30 -15.97
CA PRO A 185 -21.94 9.82 -17.03
C PRO A 185 -22.73 8.69 -17.71
N LYS A 186 -24.00 8.94 -18.02
CA LYS A 186 -24.86 7.93 -18.67
C LYS A 186 -24.42 7.70 -20.12
N ARG A 187 -24.43 6.44 -20.58
CA ARG A 187 -24.11 6.07 -21.97
C ARG A 187 -25.08 6.70 -22.99
N SER A 188 -26.33 6.96 -22.60
CA SER A 188 -27.27 7.71 -23.45
C SER A 188 -26.74 9.10 -23.87
N LYS A 189 -25.71 9.57 -23.18
CA LYS A 189 -25.00 10.83 -23.40
C LYS A 189 -23.58 10.62 -23.97
N MET A 190 -23.33 9.49 -24.64
CA MET A 190 -22.02 9.13 -25.18
C MET A 190 -21.39 10.13 -26.14
N HIS A 191 -22.24 10.98 -26.77
CA HIS A 191 -21.80 12.05 -27.67
C HIS A 191 -21.40 13.33 -26.92
N GLU A 192 -21.75 13.45 -25.63
CA GLU A 192 -21.42 14.61 -24.81
C GLU A 192 -19.97 14.57 -24.33
N ALA A 193 -19.37 15.75 -24.18
CA ALA A 193 -17.97 15.87 -23.69
C ALA A 193 -17.75 15.19 -22.33
N PRO A 194 -18.63 15.29 -21.32
CA PRO A 194 -18.44 14.61 -20.03
C PRO A 194 -18.27 13.09 -20.15
N TYR A 195 -19.05 12.44 -21.01
CA TYR A 195 -18.93 11.00 -21.22
C TYR A 195 -17.56 10.64 -21.84
N ARG A 196 -17.13 11.37 -22.85
CA ARG A 196 -15.85 11.15 -23.53
C ARG A 196 -14.68 11.34 -22.56
N THR A 197 -14.72 12.43 -21.78
CA THR A 197 -13.69 12.67 -20.75
C THR A 197 -13.61 11.55 -19.73
N PHE A 198 -14.75 11.01 -19.29
CA PHE A 198 -14.78 9.89 -18.35
C PHE A 198 -14.18 8.62 -18.97
N ILE A 199 -14.58 8.26 -20.21
CA ILE A 199 -14.02 7.10 -20.91
C ILE A 199 -12.50 7.25 -21.11
N THR A 200 -12.04 8.45 -21.52
CA THR A 200 -10.61 8.73 -21.64
C THR A 200 -9.89 8.56 -20.30
N ALA A 201 -10.50 8.93 -19.18
CA ALA A 201 -9.91 8.69 -17.86
C ALA A 201 -9.81 7.20 -17.55
N VAL A 202 -10.81 6.38 -17.90
CA VAL A 202 -10.75 4.90 -17.75
C VAL A 202 -9.63 4.29 -18.60
N GLU A 203 -9.53 4.69 -19.87
CA GLU A 203 -8.48 4.22 -20.79
C GLU A 203 -7.09 4.58 -20.28
N LYS A 204 -6.90 5.83 -19.85
CA LYS A 204 -5.62 6.29 -19.30
C LYS A 204 -5.26 5.58 -17.99
N PHE A 205 -6.24 5.33 -17.12
CA PHE A 205 -6.02 4.53 -15.91
C PHE A 205 -5.45 3.15 -16.24
N ASN A 206 -6.01 2.47 -17.24
CA ASN A 206 -5.52 1.16 -17.69
C ASN A 206 -4.10 1.23 -18.21
N ILE A 207 -3.79 2.24 -19.02
CA ILE A 207 -2.44 2.46 -19.58
C ILE A 207 -1.42 2.73 -18.45
N GLU A 208 -1.74 3.60 -17.52
CA GLU A 208 -0.86 3.97 -16.42
C GLU A 208 -0.65 2.79 -15.44
N LEU A 209 -1.72 2.05 -15.12
CA LEU A 209 -1.63 0.87 -14.28
C LEU A 209 -0.77 -0.23 -14.92
N LYS A 210 -0.98 -0.48 -16.21
CA LYS A 210 -0.15 -1.44 -16.96
C LYS A 210 1.30 -0.99 -17.00
N PHE A 211 1.58 0.26 -17.32
CA PHE A 211 2.92 0.81 -17.33
C PHE A 211 3.63 0.63 -15.97
N TYR A 212 2.90 0.89 -14.87
CA TYR A 212 3.43 0.67 -13.54
C TYR A 212 3.79 -0.79 -13.28
N LEU A 213 2.90 -1.73 -13.62
CA LEU A 213 3.15 -3.17 -13.44
C LEU A 213 4.34 -3.65 -14.28
N ASP A 214 4.42 -3.21 -15.54
CA ASP A 214 5.53 -3.53 -16.44
C ASP A 214 6.86 -2.96 -15.92
N SER A 215 6.83 -1.82 -15.23
CA SER A 215 8.03 -1.19 -14.67
C SER A 215 8.61 -1.92 -13.46
N ILE A 216 7.79 -2.65 -12.69
CA ILE A 216 8.26 -3.36 -11.50
C ILE A 216 8.63 -4.82 -11.74
N ILE A 217 8.17 -5.44 -12.85
CA ILE A 217 8.25 -6.90 -13.01
C ILE A 217 9.69 -7.43 -13.07
N GLU A 218 10.61 -6.68 -13.69
CA GLU A 218 12.02 -7.04 -13.73
C GLU A 218 12.63 -7.07 -12.33
N SER A 219 12.41 -6.02 -11.55
CA SER A 219 12.87 -5.93 -10.15
C SER A 219 12.27 -7.03 -9.27
N VAL A 220 10.99 -7.38 -9.47
CA VAL A 220 10.34 -8.50 -8.76
C VAL A 220 11.07 -9.81 -9.03
N ASN A 221 11.37 -10.10 -10.30
CA ASN A 221 12.08 -11.33 -10.67
C ASN A 221 13.52 -11.34 -10.17
N ASP A 222 14.19 -10.20 -10.11
CA ASP A 222 15.51 -10.06 -9.49
C ASP A 222 15.49 -10.36 -7.98
N TYR A 223 14.47 -9.90 -7.25
CA TYR A 223 14.29 -10.26 -5.85
C TYR A 223 14.02 -11.76 -5.66
N LEU A 224 13.19 -12.36 -6.51
CA LEU A 224 12.96 -13.81 -6.48
C LEU A 224 14.28 -14.58 -6.67
N LYS A 225 15.14 -14.14 -7.59
CA LYS A 225 16.47 -14.70 -7.79
C LYS A 225 17.38 -14.50 -6.55
N LYS A 226 17.37 -13.30 -5.95
CA LYS A 226 18.09 -13.03 -4.69
C LYS A 226 17.62 -13.93 -3.56
N PHE A 227 16.32 -14.27 -3.50
CA PHE A 227 15.73 -15.22 -2.55
C PHE A 227 15.97 -16.68 -2.95
N LYS A 228 16.79 -16.94 -3.98
CA LYS A 228 17.11 -18.28 -4.51
C LYS A 228 15.85 -19.09 -4.89
N GLN A 229 14.84 -18.41 -5.43
CA GLN A 229 13.66 -19.06 -5.97
C GLN A 229 13.91 -19.37 -7.45
N ALA A 230 13.68 -20.64 -7.84
CA ALA A 230 13.76 -21.09 -9.23
C ALA A 230 12.42 -20.86 -9.97
N ILE A 231 11.86 -19.68 -9.84
CA ILE A 231 10.62 -19.23 -10.46
C ILE A 231 10.77 -17.80 -10.92
N THR A 232 10.07 -17.44 -11.98
CA THR A 232 9.80 -16.06 -12.37
C THR A 232 8.30 -15.83 -12.37
N ILE A 233 7.88 -14.59 -12.27
CA ILE A 233 6.47 -14.22 -12.35
C ILE A 233 6.19 -13.26 -13.50
N SER A 234 4.94 -13.25 -13.93
CA SER A 234 4.39 -12.27 -14.86
C SER A 234 2.98 -11.87 -14.44
N PHE A 235 2.56 -10.69 -14.86
CA PHE A 235 1.20 -10.20 -14.67
C PHE A 235 0.45 -10.24 -15.99
N GLU A 236 -0.80 -10.72 -15.94
CA GLU A 236 -1.76 -10.55 -17.02
C GLU A 236 -2.80 -9.53 -16.55
N SER A 237 -2.84 -8.38 -17.21
CA SER A 237 -3.77 -7.30 -16.87
C SER A 237 -5.02 -7.42 -17.74
N ILE A 238 -6.18 -7.54 -17.08
CA ILE A 238 -7.48 -7.39 -17.71
C ILE A 238 -7.96 -5.97 -17.38
N GLU A 239 -8.27 -5.20 -18.41
CA GLU A 239 -8.55 -3.79 -18.30
C GLU A 239 -9.83 -3.49 -17.51
N CYS A 240 -9.84 -2.38 -16.78
CA CYS A 240 -11.03 -1.78 -16.27
C CYS A 240 -11.93 -1.36 -17.43
N THR A 241 -13.21 -1.67 -17.34
CA THR A 241 -14.20 -1.26 -18.34
C THR A 241 -15.38 -0.56 -17.69
N TYR A 242 -15.99 0.34 -18.44
CA TYR A 242 -17.25 0.94 -18.07
C TYR A 242 -18.35 0.38 -18.97
N ASP A 243 -19.17 -0.49 -18.40
CA ASP A 243 -20.15 -1.25 -19.19
C ASP A 243 -21.59 -0.89 -18.81
N ASP A 244 -22.46 -1.01 -19.80
CA ASP A 244 -23.87 -0.71 -19.75
C ASP A 244 -24.65 -2.01 -20.01
N PHE A 245 -25.25 -2.58 -18.98
CA PHE A 245 -25.99 -3.82 -19.11
C PHE A 245 -27.48 -3.66 -18.77
N LEU A 246 -28.30 -4.49 -19.41
CA LEU A 246 -29.74 -4.56 -19.16
C LEU A 246 -30.01 -5.40 -17.90
N ILE A 247 -30.82 -4.86 -16.98
CA ILE A 247 -31.29 -5.59 -15.82
C ILE A 247 -32.57 -6.34 -16.19
N GLY A 248 -32.46 -7.67 -16.39
CA GLY A 248 -33.61 -8.53 -16.68
C GLY A 248 -34.35 -8.16 -17.96
N SER A 249 -35.67 -8.42 -18.00
CA SER A 249 -36.56 -8.08 -19.13
C SER A 249 -37.01 -6.60 -19.13
N THR A 250 -36.50 -5.76 -18.25
CA THR A 250 -36.88 -4.36 -18.16
C THR A 250 -35.93 -3.49 -18.96
N THR A 251 -36.45 -2.38 -19.53
CA THR A 251 -35.67 -1.38 -20.27
C THR A 251 -34.73 -0.55 -19.37
N LYS A 252 -34.59 -0.89 -18.08
CA LYS A 252 -33.67 -0.21 -17.18
C LYS A 252 -32.24 -0.70 -17.42
N ARG A 253 -31.37 0.21 -17.84
CA ARG A 253 -29.93 -0.01 -17.98
C ARG A 253 -29.24 0.42 -16.70
N ASN A 254 -28.36 -0.43 -16.21
CA ASN A 254 -27.43 -0.08 -15.14
C ASN A 254 -26.05 0.17 -15.74
N HIS A 255 -25.42 1.25 -15.32
CA HIS A 255 -24.05 1.55 -15.67
C HIS A 255 -23.17 1.03 -14.53
N LYS A 256 -22.17 0.26 -14.85
CA LYS A 256 -21.25 -0.28 -13.85
C LYS A 256 -19.83 -0.24 -14.36
N THR A 257 -18.96 0.27 -13.52
CA THR A 257 -17.52 0.06 -13.67
C THR A 257 -17.19 -1.37 -13.32
N ILE A 258 -16.52 -2.08 -14.22
CA ILE A 258 -15.95 -3.39 -13.96
C ILE A 258 -14.49 -3.16 -13.60
N ALA A 259 -14.11 -3.55 -12.39
CA ALA A 259 -12.75 -3.40 -11.92
C ALA A 259 -11.75 -4.16 -12.80
N PRO A 260 -10.51 -3.67 -12.94
CA PRO A 260 -9.48 -4.43 -13.63
C PRO A 260 -9.14 -5.69 -12.83
N GLN A 261 -8.55 -6.69 -13.50
CA GLN A 261 -7.98 -7.85 -12.85
C GLN A 261 -6.50 -7.92 -13.17
N ILE A 262 -5.69 -8.26 -12.21
CA ILE A 262 -4.25 -8.45 -12.36
C ILE A 262 -3.91 -9.86 -11.95
N ILE A 263 -3.88 -10.74 -12.95
CA ILE A 263 -3.68 -12.17 -12.73
C ILE A 263 -2.19 -12.47 -12.60
N LEU A 264 -1.82 -13.08 -11.49
CA LEU A 264 -0.48 -13.55 -11.24
C LEU A 264 -0.24 -14.89 -11.92
N HIS A 265 0.75 -14.96 -12.77
CA HIS A 265 1.29 -16.20 -13.33
C HIS A 265 2.69 -16.46 -12.78
N ALA A 266 3.02 -17.72 -12.56
CA ALA A 266 4.37 -18.15 -12.23
C ALA A 266 4.93 -19.01 -13.37
N ASN A 267 6.18 -18.79 -13.73
CA ASN A 267 6.92 -19.64 -14.65
C ASN A 267 7.98 -20.41 -13.85
N PHE A 268 8.01 -21.71 -14.03
CA PHE A 268 8.96 -22.59 -13.37
C PHE A 268 10.11 -22.90 -14.33
N ASP A 269 11.25 -22.28 -14.10
CA ASP A 269 12.44 -22.51 -14.91
C ASP A 269 13.08 -23.84 -14.50
N HIS A 270 12.70 -24.91 -15.19
CA HIS A 270 13.23 -26.24 -14.95
C HIS A 270 13.61 -26.90 -16.28
N THR A 271 14.87 -27.31 -16.40
CA THR A 271 15.47 -27.82 -17.64
C THR A 271 14.75 -29.02 -18.25
N ASN A 272 14.04 -29.80 -17.44
CA ASN A 272 13.33 -31.01 -17.87
C ASN A 272 11.84 -30.76 -18.22
N ILE A 273 11.34 -29.54 -18.10
CA ILE A 273 9.96 -29.19 -18.42
C ILE A 273 9.93 -28.45 -19.75
N PRO A 274 9.15 -28.88 -20.75
CA PRO A 274 8.98 -28.13 -21.99
C PRO A 274 8.53 -26.68 -21.70
N THR A 275 9.08 -25.72 -22.44
CA THR A 275 8.85 -24.27 -22.21
C THR A 275 7.37 -23.90 -22.24
N ASP A 276 6.57 -24.55 -23.10
CA ASP A 276 5.12 -24.34 -23.21
C ASP A 276 4.34 -24.82 -21.97
N LYS A 277 4.95 -25.67 -21.13
CA LYS A 277 4.37 -26.20 -19.89
C LYS A 277 4.91 -25.58 -18.62
N GLN A 278 5.85 -24.66 -18.72
CA GLN A 278 6.46 -24.01 -17.56
C GLN A 278 5.55 -22.94 -16.93
N LYS A 279 4.57 -22.42 -17.68
CA LYS A 279 3.65 -21.38 -17.17
C LYS A 279 2.57 -22.00 -16.28
N ILE A 280 2.51 -21.54 -15.04
CA ILE A 280 1.53 -21.95 -14.02
C ILE A 280 0.52 -20.82 -13.85
N THR A 281 -0.70 -21.05 -14.31
CA THR A 281 -1.81 -20.07 -14.23
C THR A 281 -2.56 -20.11 -12.90
N ARG A 282 -2.34 -21.16 -12.11
CA ARG A 282 -2.92 -21.33 -10.76
C ARG A 282 -1.81 -21.61 -9.76
N PRO A 283 -1.09 -20.58 -9.30
CA PRO A 283 0.10 -20.73 -8.44
C PRO A 283 -0.16 -21.52 -7.16
N HIS A 284 -1.34 -21.40 -6.55
CA HIS A 284 -1.71 -22.15 -5.34
C HIS A 284 -1.74 -23.67 -5.50
N THR A 285 -1.92 -24.18 -6.69
CA THR A 285 -1.94 -25.64 -6.93
C THR A 285 -0.54 -26.26 -6.93
N PHE A 286 0.48 -25.43 -7.05
CA PHE A 286 1.86 -25.88 -7.25
C PHE A 286 2.86 -25.25 -6.29
N LEU A 287 2.69 -23.97 -5.94
CA LEU A 287 3.62 -23.27 -5.08
C LEU A 287 3.23 -23.48 -3.60
N ASN A 288 4.22 -23.76 -2.78
CA ASN A 288 4.04 -23.81 -1.33
C ASN A 288 3.99 -22.38 -0.75
N GLU A 289 3.58 -22.27 0.53
CA GLU A 289 3.45 -21.00 1.24
C GLU A 289 4.75 -20.17 1.24
N ALA A 290 5.91 -20.83 1.37
CA ALA A 290 7.19 -20.14 1.38
C ALA A 290 7.47 -19.44 0.03
N LYS A 291 7.15 -20.08 -1.09
CA LYS A 291 7.29 -19.47 -2.43
C LYS A 291 6.29 -18.36 -2.66
N LEU A 292 5.03 -18.51 -2.22
CA LEU A 292 4.02 -17.46 -2.29
C LEU A 292 4.43 -16.25 -1.43
N THR A 293 4.98 -16.50 -0.23
CA THR A 293 5.54 -15.43 0.61
C THR A 293 6.73 -14.73 -0.06
N ALA A 294 7.62 -15.48 -0.70
CA ALA A 294 8.74 -14.90 -1.44
C ALA A 294 8.25 -14.02 -2.61
N ILE A 295 7.21 -14.44 -3.34
CA ILE A 295 6.56 -13.62 -4.38
C ILE A 295 6.00 -12.33 -3.78
N ALA A 296 5.24 -12.43 -2.68
CA ALA A 296 4.66 -11.27 -2.02
C ALA A 296 5.73 -10.25 -1.57
N LEU A 297 6.82 -10.74 -0.97
CA LEU A 297 7.95 -9.91 -0.55
C LEU A 297 8.65 -9.27 -1.75
N SER A 298 8.88 -10.03 -2.82
CA SER A 298 9.54 -9.54 -4.04
C SER A 298 8.75 -8.41 -4.68
N ILE A 299 7.41 -8.53 -4.76
CA ILE A 299 6.55 -7.46 -5.25
C ILE A 299 6.70 -6.21 -4.38
N ARG A 300 6.69 -6.34 -3.05
CA ARG A 300 6.81 -5.21 -2.13
C ARG A 300 8.17 -4.52 -2.22
N PHE A 301 9.25 -5.26 -2.33
CA PHE A 301 10.58 -4.67 -2.47
C PHE A 301 10.76 -3.97 -3.82
N ALA A 302 10.26 -4.56 -4.90
CA ALA A 302 10.30 -3.92 -6.21
C ALA A 302 9.53 -2.59 -6.24
N MET A 303 8.38 -2.54 -5.56
CA MET A 303 7.62 -1.30 -5.40
C MET A 303 8.38 -0.24 -4.58
N LEU A 304 9.09 -0.66 -3.53
CA LEU A 304 9.91 0.25 -2.74
C LEU A 304 11.06 0.83 -3.57
N ASP A 305 11.75 -0.01 -4.34
CA ASP A 305 12.82 0.45 -5.24
C ASP A 305 12.31 1.50 -6.23
N GLN A 306 11.13 1.30 -6.80
CA GLN A 306 10.55 2.26 -7.73
C GLN A 306 10.19 3.59 -7.06
N LYS A 307 9.67 3.56 -5.81
CA LYS A 307 9.43 4.78 -5.03
C LYS A 307 10.72 5.54 -4.75
N LEU A 308 11.81 4.82 -4.43
CA LEU A 308 13.11 5.42 -4.13
C LEU A 308 13.82 5.96 -5.37
N SER A 309 13.61 5.35 -6.54
CA SER A 309 14.21 5.80 -7.79
C SER A 309 13.51 7.02 -8.41
N GLY A 310 12.28 7.30 -7.98
CA GLY A 310 11.50 8.49 -8.40
C GLY A 310 11.69 9.72 -7.50
N VAL A 311 12.52 9.60 -6.47
CA VAL A 311 12.98 10.70 -5.59
C VAL A 311 14.41 11.08 -5.98
#